data_f76aea9dbc6473bfc7c39c5324bfa678
#
_entry.id   f76aea9dbc6473bfc7c39c5324bfa678
#
_cell.length_a   1.000
_cell.length_b   1.000
_cell.length_c   1.000
_cell.angle_alpha   90.00
_cell.angle_beta   90.00
_cell.angle_gamma   90.00
#
_symmetry.space_group_name_H-M   'P 1'
#
loop_
_entity.id
_entity.type
_entity.pdbx_description
1 polymer ?
#
loop_
_entity_poly.entity_id
_entity_poly.type
_entity_poly.pdbx_seq_one_letter_code
_entity_poly.pdbx_strand_id
1 'polypeptide(L)'
;DLVERFINYTKFDTQSSEDSQSVPSTAKQLEFAKYLKKELEDEGLTDVEMDDMGYVYATLKGNTKKKTPTIGFISHMDTSPDASGKDIKARVIKNYDGKDIELSPGIISSVEKFPELKAHKGEDIIVTDGTTLLGADDKAGIAEIIQAMCYLRDHKEIKHGDIRVGFNPDEEIGMGAHHFDVEKFGCDWAYTVDGGDLGD
;
A
#
# COMPACT_ATOMS: atom_id res chain seq x y z
N ASP A 1 -5.22 1.45 -13.62
CA ASP A 1 -6.20 1.97 -12.64
C ASP A 1 -5.87 1.45 -11.23
N LEU A 2 -6.55 1.95 -10.19
CA LEU A 2 -6.28 1.63 -8.79
C LEU A 2 -6.36 0.11 -8.49
N VAL A 3 -7.41 -0.54 -8.98
CA VAL A 3 -7.64 -1.98 -8.73
C VAL A 3 -6.56 -2.85 -9.38
N GLU A 4 -6.18 -2.54 -10.62
CA GLU A 4 -5.11 -3.27 -11.32
C GLU A 4 -3.76 -3.05 -10.64
N ARG A 5 -3.47 -1.82 -10.19
CA ARG A 5 -2.25 -1.48 -9.44
C ARG A 5 -2.17 -2.32 -8.17
N PHE A 6 -3.22 -2.31 -7.36
CA PHE A 6 -3.30 -3.10 -6.13
C PHE A 6 -3.10 -4.61 -6.40
N ILE A 7 -3.86 -5.19 -7.36
CA ILE A 7 -3.72 -6.61 -7.71
C ILE A 7 -2.29 -6.94 -8.19
N ASN A 8 -1.63 -6.03 -8.89
CA ASN A 8 -0.23 -6.22 -9.26
C ASN A 8 0.70 -6.26 -8.04
N TYR A 9 0.46 -5.43 -7.04
CA TYR A 9 1.25 -5.41 -5.81
C TYR A 9 1.08 -6.71 -5.00
N THR A 10 -0.10 -7.31 -4.98
CA THR A 10 -0.33 -8.57 -4.27
C THR A 10 0.50 -9.75 -4.82
N LYS A 11 1.05 -9.64 -6.03
CA LYS A 11 1.92 -10.68 -6.63
C LYS A 11 3.31 -10.74 -6.00
N PHE A 12 3.72 -9.69 -5.28
CA PHE A 12 4.99 -9.69 -4.56
C PHE A 12 4.79 -10.33 -3.19
N ASP A 13 5.61 -11.33 -2.90
CA ASP A 13 5.73 -11.84 -1.53
C ASP A 13 6.61 -10.87 -0.73
N THR A 14 6.03 -10.23 0.27
CA THR A 14 6.72 -9.22 1.08
C THR A 14 6.62 -9.50 2.57
N GLN A 15 6.31 -10.73 2.95
CA GLN A 15 6.15 -11.12 4.35
C GLN A 15 7.41 -10.79 5.16
N SER A 16 7.23 -10.05 6.26
CA SER A 16 8.27 -9.76 7.26
C SER A 16 8.57 -10.97 8.15
N SER A 17 9.58 -10.88 9.00
CA SER A 17 10.00 -11.96 9.90
C SER A 17 10.50 -11.42 11.22
N GLU A 18 9.85 -11.80 12.32
CA GLU A 18 10.26 -11.46 13.69
C GLU A 18 11.59 -12.08 14.11
N ASP A 19 11.98 -13.21 13.51
CA ASP A 19 13.21 -13.93 13.83
C ASP A 19 14.46 -13.33 13.19
N SER A 20 14.30 -12.37 12.28
CA SER A 20 15.40 -11.77 11.52
C SER A 20 16.09 -10.64 12.28
N GLN A 21 17.41 -10.54 12.10
CA GLN A 21 18.21 -9.40 12.58
C GLN A 21 18.61 -8.46 11.43
N SER A 22 18.22 -8.75 10.20
CA SER A 22 18.47 -7.89 9.03
C SER A 22 17.41 -6.81 8.88
N VAL A 23 17.74 -5.75 8.13
CA VAL A 23 16.79 -4.72 7.68
C VAL A 23 16.92 -4.61 6.16
N PRO A 24 15.83 -4.84 5.41
CA PRO A 24 14.56 -5.37 5.89
C PRO A 24 14.71 -6.79 6.47
N SER A 25 13.74 -7.18 7.27
CA SER A 25 13.75 -8.51 7.93
C SER A 25 13.75 -9.67 6.93
N THR A 26 13.25 -9.44 5.73
CA THR A 26 13.30 -10.39 4.61
C THR A 26 13.74 -9.70 3.31
N ALA A 27 14.68 -10.33 2.60
CA ALA A 27 15.20 -9.78 1.34
C ALA A 27 14.14 -9.64 0.23
N LYS A 28 13.04 -10.40 0.31
CA LYS A 28 11.94 -10.34 -0.66
C LYS A 28 11.20 -8.99 -0.65
N GLN A 29 11.23 -8.25 0.44
CA GLN A 29 10.71 -6.88 0.50
C GLN A 29 11.47 -5.93 -0.43
N LEU A 30 12.80 -6.16 -0.63
CA LEU A 30 13.61 -5.35 -1.54
C LEU A 30 13.18 -5.47 -3.00
N GLU A 31 12.60 -6.60 -3.41
CA GLU A 31 12.09 -6.76 -4.78
C GLU A 31 10.90 -5.85 -5.04
N PHE A 32 10.01 -5.74 -4.06
CA PHE A 32 8.86 -4.83 -4.15
C PHE A 32 9.31 -3.36 -4.05
N ALA A 33 10.26 -3.05 -3.16
CA ALA A 33 10.83 -1.70 -3.05
C ALA A 33 11.46 -1.23 -4.39
N LYS A 34 12.21 -2.11 -5.09
CA LYS A 34 12.77 -1.81 -6.41
C LYS A 34 11.67 -1.58 -7.46
N TYR A 35 10.61 -2.39 -7.41
CA TYR A 35 9.46 -2.22 -8.28
C TYR A 35 8.80 -0.87 -8.07
N LEU A 36 8.53 -0.49 -6.81
CA LEU A 36 7.92 0.79 -6.45
C LEU A 36 8.80 1.98 -6.87
N LYS A 37 10.11 1.89 -6.61
CA LYS A 37 11.06 2.92 -7.09
C LYS A 37 10.90 3.14 -8.60
N LYS A 38 10.95 2.06 -9.37
CA LYS A 38 10.81 2.15 -10.82
C LYS A 38 9.44 2.71 -11.24
N GLU A 39 8.36 2.28 -10.60
CA GLU A 39 7.01 2.78 -10.90
C GLU A 39 6.91 4.29 -10.64
N LEU A 40 7.44 4.78 -9.52
CA LEU A 40 7.46 6.20 -9.20
C LEU A 40 8.26 7.02 -10.23
N GLU A 41 9.38 6.48 -10.72
CA GLU A 41 10.18 7.07 -11.80
C GLU A 41 9.39 7.10 -13.12
N ASP A 42 8.75 6.00 -13.49
CA ASP A 42 7.96 5.86 -14.72
C ASP A 42 6.71 6.79 -14.68
N GLU A 43 6.11 7.00 -13.50
CA GLU A 43 5.02 7.95 -13.30
C GLU A 43 5.50 9.42 -13.23
N GLY A 44 6.80 9.66 -13.34
CA GLY A 44 7.38 11.01 -13.45
C GLY A 44 7.47 11.78 -12.14
N LEU A 45 7.47 11.11 -11.00
CA LEU A 45 7.81 11.73 -9.73
C LEU A 45 9.31 12.07 -9.70
N THR A 46 9.70 13.03 -8.88
CA THR A 46 11.08 13.47 -8.75
C THR A 46 11.66 13.02 -7.42
N ASP A 47 12.97 13.17 -7.26
CA ASP A 47 13.71 12.83 -6.05
C ASP A 47 13.40 11.37 -5.60
N VAL A 48 13.26 10.46 -6.58
CA VAL A 48 12.94 9.06 -6.33
C VAL A 48 14.20 8.34 -5.86
N GLU A 49 14.16 7.86 -4.65
CA GLU A 49 15.28 7.19 -4.01
C GLU A 49 14.82 5.92 -3.30
N MET A 50 15.72 4.96 -3.22
CA MET A 50 15.59 3.76 -2.40
C MET A 50 16.93 3.56 -1.70
N ASP A 51 16.90 3.36 -0.38
CA ASP A 51 18.11 3.03 0.37
C ASP A 51 18.37 1.51 0.42
N ASP A 52 19.52 1.14 1.00
CA ASP A 52 19.92 -0.26 1.10
C ASP A 52 19.03 -1.10 2.04
N MET A 53 18.25 -0.44 2.88
CA MET A 53 17.29 -1.06 3.80
C MET A 53 15.88 -1.17 3.20
N GLY A 54 15.67 -0.67 1.97
CA GLY A 54 14.41 -0.80 1.26
C GLY A 54 13.42 0.33 1.48
N TYR A 55 13.77 1.40 2.19
CA TYR A 55 12.92 2.59 2.28
C TYR A 55 12.91 3.32 0.93
N VAL A 56 11.72 3.62 0.44
CA VAL A 56 11.51 4.28 -0.84
C VAL A 56 10.91 5.65 -0.62
N TYR A 57 11.50 6.68 -1.22
CA TYR A 57 11.02 8.07 -1.14
C TYR A 57 10.84 8.67 -2.51
N ALA A 58 9.87 9.56 -2.66
CA ALA A 58 9.68 10.34 -3.88
C ALA A 58 8.96 11.66 -3.60
N THR A 59 8.95 12.56 -4.60
CA THR A 59 8.26 13.84 -4.55
C THR A 59 7.36 14.02 -5.76
N LEU A 60 6.10 14.37 -5.52
CA LEU A 60 5.28 15.06 -6.50
C LEU A 60 5.48 16.57 -6.34
N LYS A 61 6.12 17.22 -7.30
CA LYS A 61 6.37 18.68 -7.25
C LYS A 61 5.08 19.46 -7.33
N GLY A 62 4.97 20.46 -6.44
CA GLY A 62 3.85 21.39 -6.41
C GLY A 62 3.66 22.16 -7.70
N ASN A 63 2.44 22.47 -8.01
CA ASN A 63 2.04 23.22 -9.23
C ASN A 63 1.52 24.63 -8.93
N THR A 64 1.78 25.15 -7.73
CA THR A 64 1.41 26.51 -7.30
C THR A 64 2.65 27.36 -6.99
N LYS A 65 2.53 28.67 -7.19
CA LYS A 65 3.55 29.66 -6.76
C LYS A 65 3.32 30.17 -5.34
N LYS A 66 2.22 29.77 -4.70
CA LYS A 66 1.95 30.12 -3.30
C LYS A 66 2.88 29.36 -2.39
N LYS A 67 3.33 30.00 -1.32
CA LYS A 67 4.02 29.29 -0.24
C LYS A 67 3.02 28.35 0.44
N THR A 68 3.28 27.07 0.35
CA THR A 68 2.47 26.00 0.93
C THR A 68 3.36 25.10 1.78
N PRO A 69 2.82 24.42 2.77
CA PRO A 69 3.57 23.36 3.45
C PRO A 69 3.83 22.20 2.49
N THR A 70 4.88 21.45 2.76
CA THR A 70 5.10 20.14 2.18
C THR A 70 4.43 19.09 3.06
N ILE A 71 3.55 18.28 2.47
CA ILE A 71 2.88 17.20 3.20
C ILE A 71 3.43 15.84 2.73
N GLY A 72 3.40 14.86 3.63
CA GLY A 72 3.86 13.51 3.35
C GLY A 72 2.75 12.49 3.48
N PHE A 73 2.86 11.40 2.70
CA PHE A 73 2.06 10.19 2.85
C PHE A 73 2.98 9.00 2.98
N ILE A 74 2.69 8.13 3.94
CA ILE A 74 3.49 6.97 4.29
C ILE A 74 2.61 5.74 4.28
N SER A 75 3.13 4.61 3.80
CA SER A 75 2.47 3.32 3.77
C SER A 75 3.52 2.20 3.82
N HIS A 76 3.22 1.06 4.42
CA HIS A 76 4.20 -0.01 4.53
C HIS A 76 4.09 -1.06 3.41
N MET A 77 5.21 -1.71 3.14
CA MET A 77 5.34 -2.65 2.01
C MET A 77 5.19 -4.09 2.42
N ASP A 78 5.51 -4.41 3.68
CA ASP A 78 5.49 -5.77 4.15
C ASP A 78 4.07 -6.26 4.45
N THR A 79 3.95 -7.56 4.56
CA THR A 79 2.75 -8.23 5.03
C THR A 79 3.06 -9.02 6.28
N SER A 80 2.05 -9.21 7.12
CA SER A 80 2.15 -9.89 8.41
C SER A 80 2.80 -11.27 8.31
N PRO A 81 3.65 -11.64 9.30
CA PRO A 81 4.17 -13.00 9.42
C PRO A 81 3.13 -14.04 9.82
N ASP A 82 1.92 -13.65 10.27
CA ASP A 82 0.90 -14.54 10.81
C ASP A 82 0.32 -15.52 9.80
N ALA A 83 0.29 -15.14 8.52
CA ALA A 83 -0.18 -16.01 7.45
C ALA A 83 0.60 -15.76 6.15
N SER A 84 0.56 -16.74 5.22
CA SER A 84 1.32 -16.64 3.98
C SER A 84 0.88 -15.47 3.11
N GLY A 85 1.83 -14.67 2.65
CA GLY A 85 1.69 -13.65 1.61
C GLY A 85 2.23 -14.08 0.25
N LYS A 86 2.48 -15.39 0.06
CA LYS A 86 3.07 -15.94 -1.16
C LYS A 86 2.00 -16.49 -2.11
N ASP A 87 2.18 -16.22 -3.41
CA ASP A 87 1.31 -16.72 -4.49
C ASP A 87 -0.17 -16.32 -4.31
N ILE A 88 -0.41 -15.10 -3.86
CA ILE A 88 -1.75 -14.55 -3.62
C ILE A 88 -2.58 -14.59 -4.91
N LYS A 89 -3.78 -15.15 -4.83
CA LYS A 89 -4.74 -15.26 -5.93
C LYS A 89 -5.88 -14.26 -5.76
N ALA A 90 -5.54 -12.99 -5.89
CA ALA A 90 -6.51 -11.90 -5.79
C ALA A 90 -7.50 -11.95 -6.96
N ARG A 91 -8.79 -11.78 -6.67
CA ARG A 91 -9.87 -11.66 -7.66
C ARG A 91 -10.91 -10.63 -7.24
N VAL A 92 -11.56 -10.04 -8.23
CA VAL A 92 -12.63 -9.07 -8.01
C VAL A 92 -13.99 -9.77 -8.10
N ILE A 93 -14.83 -9.58 -7.08
CA ILE A 93 -16.25 -9.92 -7.10
C ILE A 93 -17.00 -8.64 -7.44
N LYS A 94 -17.63 -8.62 -8.60
CA LYS A 94 -18.40 -7.48 -9.06
C LYS A 94 -19.80 -7.47 -8.47
N ASN A 95 -20.28 -6.29 -8.05
CA ASN A 95 -21.63 -6.07 -7.55
C ASN A 95 -22.03 -7.12 -6.50
N TYR A 96 -21.24 -7.18 -5.43
CA TYR A 96 -21.40 -8.18 -4.37
C TYR A 96 -22.85 -8.26 -3.85
N ASP A 97 -23.38 -9.46 -3.69
CA ASP A 97 -24.81 -9.69 -3.37
C ASP A 97 -25.13 -9.63 -1.87
N GLY A 98 -24.14 -9.49 -1.01
CA GLY A 98 -24.29 -9.44 0.46
C GLY A 98 -24.40 -10.79 1.14
N LYS A 99 -24.03 -11.89 0.46
CA LYS A 99 -24.08 -13.26 0.99
C LYS A 99 -22.67 -13.82 1.27
N ASP A 100 -22.64 -15.05 1.79
CA ASP A 100 -21.41 -15.78 1.99
C ASP A 100 -20.60 -15.87 0.69
N ILE A 101 -19.28 -15.69 0.80
CA ILE A 101 -18.36 -15.77 -0.34
C ILE A 101 -17.60 -17.08 -0.29
N GLU A 102 -17.81 -17.96 -1.27
CA GLU A 102 -16.91 -19.10 -1.47
C GLU A 102 -15.60 -18.60 -2.10
N LEU A 103 -14.55 -18.58 -1.29
CA LEU A 103 -13.21 -18.14 -1.69
C LEU A 103 -12.53 -19.19 -2.56
N SER A 104 -12.60 -20.45 -2.13
CA SER A 104 -12.21 -21.65 -2.86
C SER A 104 -13.01 -22.85 -2.33
N PRO A 105 -12.95 -24.05 -2.95
CA PRO A 105 -13.73 -25.20 -2.51
C PRO A 105 -13.57 -25.49 -1.02
N GLY A 106 -14.66 -25.32 -0.27
CA GLY A 106 -14.70 -25.54 1.18
C GLY A 106 -14.16 -24.42 2.06
N ILE A 107 -13.70 -23.31 1.49
CA ILE A 107 -13.28 -22.10 2.24
C ILE A 107 -14.30 -20.99 2.00
N ILE A 108 -15.03 -20.63 3.04
CA ILE A 108 -16.13 -19.66 2.96
C ILE A 108 -15.87 -18.49 3.89
N SER A 109 -15.93 -17.27 3.34
CA SER A 109 -16.06 -16.04 4.13
C SER A 109 -17.54 -15.82 4.40
N SER A 110 -17.96 -16.13 5.63
CA SER A 110 -19.37 -16.12 6.01
C SER A 110 -19.79 -14.78 6.57
N VAL A 111 -20.93 -14.27 6.12
CA VAL A 111 -21.55 -13.05 6.67
C VAL A 111 -22.07 -13.22 8.12
N GLU A 112 -22.11 -14.44 8.63
CA GLU A 112 -22.36 -14.70 10.05
C GLU A 112 -21.13 -14.37 10.90
N LYS A 113 -19.93 -14.73 10.41
CA LYS A 113 -18.65 -14.45 11.08
C LYS A 113 -18.15 -13.03 10.85
N PHE A 114 -18.41 -12.48 9.67
CA PHE A 114 -18.00 -11.16 9.23
C PHE A 114 -19.22 -10.36 8.78
N PRO A 115 -20.06 -9.89 9.74
CA PRO A 115 -21.33 -9.24 9.44
C PRO A 115 -21.20 -7.91 8.70
N GLU A 116 -20.02 -7.26 8.79
CA GLU A 116 -19.67 -6.04 8.07
C GLU A 116 -19.73 -6.23 6.55
N LEU A 117 -19.49 -7.43 6.03
CA LEU A 117 -19.62 -7.73 4.60
C LEU A 117 -21.01 -7.36 4.04
N LYS A 118 -22.05 -7.39 4.86
CA LYS A 118 -23.42 -7.03 4.42
C LYS A 118 -23.54 -5.56 4.02
N ALA A 119 -22.72 -4.69 4.62
CA ALA A 119 -22.72 -3.27 4.31
C ALA A 119 -22.22 -2.99 2.89
N HIS A 120 -21.39 -3.88 2.35
CA HIS A 120 -20.76 -3.75 1.01
C HIS A 120 -21.60 -4.35 -0.12
N LYS A 121 -22.89 -4.65 0.13
CA LYS A 121 -23.79 -5.13 -0.92
C LYS A 121 -23.92 -4.12 -2.05
N GLY A 122 -23.68 -4.54 -3.26
CA GLY A 122 -23.73 -3.71 -4.46
C GLY A 122 -22.36 -3.12 -4.84
N GLU A 123 -21.35 -3.29 -4.01
CA GLU A 123 -19.97 -2.83 -4.26
C GLU A 123 -19.15 -3.93 -4.93
N ASP A 124 -18.04 -3.53 -5.52
CA ASP A 124 -17.02 -4.47 -5.99
C ASP A 124 -16.07 -4.79 -4.83
N ILE A 125 -15.81 -6.08 -4.59
CA ILE A 125 -14.95 -6.54 -3.50
C ILE A 125 -13.76 -7.31 -4.07
N ILE A 126 -12.56 -7.07 -3.52
CA ILE A 126 -11.37 -7.85 -3.85
C ILE A 126 -11.17 -8.91 -2.75
N VAL A 127 -10.98 -10.14 -3.16
CA VAL A 127 -10.76 -11.27 -2.25
C VAL A 127 -9.61 -12.13 -2.74
N THR A 128 -9.00 -12.91 -1.83
CA THR A 128 -8.09 -14.02 -2.15
C THR A 128 -8.84 -15.35 -2.23
N ASP A 129 -8.14 -16.46 -2.48
CA ASP A 129 -8.71 -17.81 -2.45
C ASP A 129 -8.86 -18.38 -1.02
N GLY A 130 -8.50 -17.61 0.00
CA GLY A 130 -8.59 -17.99 1.40
C GLY A 130 -7.44 -18.85 1.92
N THR A 131 -6.43 -19.14 1.09
CA THR A 131 -5.23 -19.89 1.49
C THR A 131 -4.07 -18.99 1.89
N THR A 132 -4.18 -17.68 1.62
CA THR A 132 -3.18 -16.65 1.91
C THR A 132 -3.85 -15.39 2.47
N LEU A 133 -3.05 -14.47 3.00
CA LEU A 133 -3.47 -13.07 3.13
C LEU A 133 -3.84 -12.50 1.76
N LEU A 134 -4.66 -11.46 1.72
CA LEU A 134 -4.85 -10.64 0.52
C LEU A 134 -3.68 -9.65 0.35
N GLY A 135 -3.11 -9.17 1.46
CA GLY A 135 -2.07 -8.15 1.47
C GLY A 135 -2.61 -6.75 1.18
N ALA A 136 -3.90 -6.50 1.46
CA ALA A 136 -4.46 -5.16 1.37
C ALA A 136 -3.80 -4.23 2.38
N ASP A 137 -3.54 -4.74 3.55
CA ASP A 137 -2.68 -4.16 4.58
C ASP A 137 -1.21 -4.46 4.23
N ASP A 138 -0.38 -3.46 3.80
CA ASP A 138 -0.85 -2.10 3.46
C ASP A 138 -0.56 -1.74 1.98
N LYS A 139 -0.57 -2.74 1.09
CA LYS A 139 -0.39 -2.50 -0.36
C LYS A 139 -1.55 -1.71 -0.98
N ALA A 140 -2.72 -1.69 -0.32
CA ALA A 140 -3.82 -0.84 -0.73
C ALA A 140 -3.46 0.65 -0.53
N GLY A 141 -2.95 1.01 0.64
CA GLY A 141 -2.49 2.36 0.93
C GLY A 141 -1.40 2.83 -0.05
N ILE A 142 -0.44 1.96 -0.39
CA ILE A 142 0.56 2.27 -1.42
C ILE A 142 -0.11 2.57 -2.77
N ALA A 143 -1.06 1.72 -3.18
CA ALA A 143 -1.77 1.88 -4.46
C ALA A 143 -2.58 3.18 -4.49
N GLU A 144 -3.25 3.53 -3.41
CA GLU A 144 -4.04 4.74 -3.24
C GLU A 144 -3.16 5.99 -3.29
N ILE A 145 -2.04 6.00 -2.56
CA ILE A 145 -1.07 7.10 -2.58
C ILE A 145 -0.57 7.34 -4.00
N ILE A 146 -0.06 6.31 -4.69
CA ILE A 146 0.48 6.48 -6.04
C ILE A 146 -0.62 6.89 -7.02
N GLN A 147 -1.84 6.33 -6.91
CA GLN A 147 -2.96 6.72 -7.76
C GLN A 147 -3.36 8.19 -7.54
N ALA A 148 -3.36 8.66 -6.29
CA ALA A 148 -3.61 10.06 -5.97
C ALA A 148 -2.53 10.98 -6.56
N MET A 149 -1.25 10.59 -6.49
CA MET A 149 -0.16 11.35 -7.12
C MET A 149 -0.33 11.44 -8.64
N CYS A 150 -0.66 10.32 -9.30
CA CYS A 150 -0.94 10.30 -10.74
C CYS A 150 -2.13 11.21 -11.09
N TYR A 151 -3.19 11.15 -10.31
CA TYR A 151 -4.37 11.99 -10.52
C TYR A 151 -4.03 13.48 -10.41
N LEU A 152 -3.31 13.90 -9.39
CA LEU A 152 -2.89 15.29 -9.20
C LEU A 152 -1.92 15.75 -10.30
N ARG A 153 -1.01 14.89 -10.76
CA ARG A 153 -0.11 15.16 -11.89
C ARG A 153 -0.89 15.47 -13.18
N ASP A 154 -1.94 14.69 -13.44
CA ASP A 154 -2.72 14.77 -14.67
C ASP A 154 -3.78 15.89 -14.62
N HIS A 155 -4.24 16.27 -13.42
CA HIS A 155 -5.24 17.33 -13.16
C HIS A 155 -4.58 18.63 -12.66
N LYS A 156 -3.88 19.32 -13.57
CA LYS A 156 -3.10 20.54 -13.26
C LYS A 156 -3.94 21.72 -12.76
N GLU A 157 -5.25 21.68 -12.92
CA GLU A 157 -6.20 22.63 -12.35
C GLU A 157 -6.29 22.54 -10.83
N ILE A 158 -6.03 21.36 -10.25
CA ILE A 158 -5.95 21.16 -8.80
C ILE A 158 -4.59 21.67 -8.33
N LYS A 159 -4.61 22.77 -7.55
CA LYS A 159 -3.38 23.40 -7.06
C LYS A 159 -2.94 22.79 -5.74
N HIS A 160 -1.68 22.35 -5.69
CA HIS A 160 -1.08 21.74 -4.53
C HIS A 160 0.38 22.19 -4.36
N GLY A 161 0.89 22.06 -3.13
CA GLY A 161 2.32 22.19 -2.79
C GLY A 161 3.09 20.92 -3.14
N ASP A 162 4.35 20.85 -2.72
CA ASP A 162 5.12 19.61 -2.81
C ASP A 162 4.48 18.54 -1.91
N ILE A 163 4.37 17.32 -2.45
CA ILE A 163 3.88 16.16 -1.72
C ILE A 163 4.99 15.11 -1.71
N ARG A 164 5.34 14.64 -0.51
CA ARG A 164 6.29 13.56 -0.31
C ARG A 164 5.58 12.23 -0.16
N VAL A 165 6.14 11.17 -0.70
CA VAL A 165 5.70 9.81 -0.43
C VAL A 165 6.85 9.02 0.16
N GLY A 166 6.54 8.16 1.14
CA GLY A 166 7.50 7.28 1.80
C GLY A 166 6.91 5.89 1.97
N PHE A 167 7.64 4.87 1.51
CA PHE A 167 7.23 3.48 1.70
C PHE A 167 8.29 2.76 2.53
N ASN A 168 7.86 2.10 3.60
CA ASN A 168 8.75 1.47 4.57
C ASN A 168 8.57 -0.04 4.63
N PRO A 169 9.64 -0.79 4.92
CA PRO A 169 9.56 -2.21 5.25
C PRO A 169 9.23 -2.41 6.74
N ASP A 170 8.94 -3.67 7.13
CA ASP A 170 8.96 -4.17 8.51
C ASP A 170 8.01 -3.46 9.50
N GLU A 171 6.89 -2.91 9.03
CA GLU A 171 5.88 -2.30 9.90
C GLU A 171 5.23 -3.35 10.78
N GLU A 172 4.82 -4.48 10.22
CA GLU A 172 4.06 -5.58 10.84
C GLU A 172 4.80 -6.28 11.99
N ILE A 173 6.11 -6.03 12.11
CA ILE A 173 6.94 -6.48 13.24
C ILE A 173 7.40 -5.32 14.13
N GLY A 174 6.77 -4.13 13.97
CA GLY A 174 7.05 -2.93 14.78
C GLY A 174 8.37 -2.25 14.48
N MET A 175 9.03 -2.53 13.35
CA MET A 175 10.35 -1.99 13.01
C MET A 175 10.32 -0.91 11.93
N GLY A 176 9.16 -0.65 11.32
CA GLY A 176 9.03 0.24 10.17
C GLY A 176 9.55 1.67 10.37
N ALA A 177 9.43 2.23 11.56
CA ALA A 177 9.90 3.59 11.85
C ALA A 177 11.38 3.68 12.21
N HIS A 178 12.07 2.56 12.53
CA HIS A 178 13.41 2.58 13.17
C HIS A 178 14.49 3.21 12.30
N HIS A 179 14.40 3.05 10.99
CA HIS A 179 15.38 3.56 10.04
C HIS A 179 14.77 4.55 9.04
N PHE A 180 13.52 4.97 9.29
CA PHE A 180 12.88 5.97 8.44
C PHE A 180 13.60 7.31 8.59
N ASP A 181 14.16 7.82 7.49
CA ASP A 181 14.92 9.07 7.47
C ASP A 181 13.96 10.28 7.41
N VAL A 182 13.54 10.75 8.58
CA VAL A 182 12.61 11.89 8.72
C VAL A 182 13.18 13.18 8.13
N GLU A 183 14.49 13.42 8.25
CA GLU A 183 15.13 14.63 7.71
C GLU A 183 15.14 14.59 6.18
N LYS A 184 15.48 13.46 5.60
CA LYS A 184 15.45 13.23 4.15
C LYS A 184 14.01 13.25 3.61
N PHE A 185 13.06 12.70 4.34
CA PHE A 185 11.64 12.76 3.99
C PHE A 185 11.16 14.20 3.92
N GLY A 186 11.57 15.07 4.83
CA GLY A 186 11.57 16.52 4.68
C GLY A 186 10.21 17.16 4.42
N CYS A 187 9.16 16.74 5.14
CA CYS A 187 7.84 17.35 5.08
C CYS A 187 7.51 18.11 6.39
N ASP A 188 6.56 19.04 6.36
CA ASP A 188 6.11 19.76 7.53
C ASP A 188 5.27 18.86 8.46
N TRP A 189 4.48 17.95 7.88
CA TRP A 189 3.78 16.84 8.54
C TRP A 189 3.45 15.74 7.54
N ALA A 190 3.16 14.54 8.05
CA ALA A 190 2.80 13.40 7.25
C ALA A 190 1.58 12.66 7.82
N TYR A 191 0.93 11.90 6.94
CA TYR A 191 -0.13 10.97 7.27
C TYR A 191 0.33 9.56 6.92
N THR A 192 0.13 8.61 7.82
CA THR A 192 0.21 7.19 7.52
C THR A 192 -1.13 6.78 6.93
N VAL A 193 -1.10 6.18 5.75
CA VAL A 193 -2.29 5.63 5.08
C VAL A 193 -2.24 4.13 5.31
N ASP A 194 -3.08 3.66 6.19
CA ASP A 194 -3.08 2.29 6.68
C ASP A 194 -4.52 1.83 6.98
N GLY A 195 -4.72 0.53 7.26
CA GLY A 195 -6.03 -0.03 7.50
C GLY A 195 -6.73 0.54 8.73
N GLY A 196 -8.05 0.67 8.64
CA GLY A 196 -8.93 1.16 9.70
C GLY A 196 -10.38 0.89 9.36
N ASP A 197 -11.31 1.47 10.12
CA ASP A 197 -12.73 1.39 9.80
C ASP A 197 -13.03 2.23 8.55
N LEU A 198 -14.02 1.79 7.76
CA LEU A 198 -14.39 2.50 6.53
C LEU A 198 -14.86 3.93 6.84
N GLY A 199 -14.11 4.91 6.36
CA GLY A 199 -14.40 6.35 6.54
C GLY A 199 -13.62 7.03 7.67
N ASP A 200 -12.66 6.32 8.28
CA ASP A 200 -11.71 6.89 9.25
C ASP A 200 -10.58 7.66 8.58
#